data_d093b789f2eb7d069ef6c55edbeb190e
#
_entry.id   d093b789f2eb7d069ef6c55edbeb190e
#
_cell.length_a   1.000
_cell.length_b   1.000
_cell.length_c   1.000
_cell.angle_alpha   90.00
_cell.angle_beta   90.00
_cell.angle_gamma   90.00
#
_symmetry.space_group_name_H-M   'P 1'
#
loop_
_entity.id
_entity.type
_entity.pdbx_description
1 polymer ?
#
loop_
_entity_poly.entity_id
_entity_poly.type
_entity_poly.pdbx_seq_one_letter_code
_entity_poly.pdbx_strand_id
1 'polypeptide(L)'
;MKERTYLAVDLKSFFASVECVERGLDPLTTNLVVADAARTEKTICLAVSPSLKAYGIPGRPRLFEVVQQVATVNVQRRQQAPGRQLTGKSFLAEELWKNPTLAVDYIVAPPQMAKYLAYSSRVYSVYLRHVAPEDIHVYSIDEVFIDATDYLTTLRCT
;
A
#
# COMPACT_ATOMS: atom_id res chain seq x y z
N MET A 1 0.44 8.97 -39.02
CA MET A 1 1.03 9.14 -37.67
C MET A 1 1.11 7.77 -37.00
N LYS A 2 2.26 7.39 -36.47
CA LYS A 2 2.39 6.13 -35.72
C LYS A 2 1.71 6.35 -34.35
N GLU A 3 0.72 5.53 -34.04
CA GLU A 3 0.06 5.54 -32.75
C GLU A 3 1.07 5.12 -31.65
N ARG A 4 1.19 5.91 -30.59
CA ARG A 4 2.10 5.62 -29.47
C ARG A 4 1.33 5.01 -28.30
N THR A 5 1.93 4.01 -27.68
CA THR A 5 1.37 3.32 -26.52
C THR A 5 2.30 3.49 -25.33
N TYR A 6 1.75 3.99 -24.23
CA TYR A 6 2.46 4.17 -22.98
C TYR A 6 1.89 3.28 -21.89
N LEU A 7 2.76 2.74 -21.05
CA LEU A 7 2.38 2.04 -19.83
C LEU A 7 2.68 2.96 -18.63
N ALA A 8 1.69 3.16 -17.79
CA ALA A 8 1.88 3.81 -16.51
C ALA A 8 1.93 2.72 -15.42
N VAL A 9 3.03 2.64 -14.70
CA VAL A 9 3.20 1.69 -13.60
C VAL A 9 3.23 2.47 -12.30
N ASP A 10 2.28 2.18 -11.42
CA ASP A 10 2.19 2.76 -10.09
C ASP A 10 2.23 1.63 -9.06
N LEU A 11 3.21 1.68 -8.15
CA LEU A 11 3.38 0.69 -7.10
C LEU A 11 2.41 0.98 -5.95
N LYS A 12 1.38 0.16 -5.85
CA LYS A 12 0.27 0.35 -4.92
C LYS A 12 0.72 0.39 -3.47
N SER A 13 0.40 1.50 -2.78
CA SER A 13 0.73 1.70 -1.36
C SER A 13 2.20 1.40 -1.05
N PHE A 14 3.10 1.90 -1.87
CA PHE A 14 4.48 1.44 -1.97
C PHE A 14 5.20 1.41 -0.62
N PHE A 15 5.18 2.51 0.15
CA PHE A 15 5.89 2.57 1.42
C PHE A 15 5.32 1.58 2.44
N ALA A 16 3.99 1.44 2.49
CA ALA A 16 3.34 0.45 3.35
C ALA A 16 3.69 -0.98 2.92
N SER A 17 3.77 -1.24 1.62
CA SER A 17 4.16 -2.55 1.09
C SER A 17 5.59 -2.91 1.46
N VAL A 18 6.53 -1.97 1.38
CA VAL A 18 7.93 -2.17 1.82
C VAL A 18 7.98 -2.51 3.30
N GLU A 19 7.25 -1.77 4.13
CA GLU A 19 7.23 -2.02 5.58
C GLU A 19 6.64 -3.39 5.94
N CYS A 20 5.62 -3.84 5.21
CA CYS A 20 5.07 -5.19 5.39
C CYS A 20 6.10 -6.26 5.02
N VAL A 21 6.74 -6.15 3.85
CA VAL A 21 7.75 -7.11 3.38
C VAL A 21 8.94 -7.19 4.35
N GLU A 22 9.41 -6.07 4.86
CA GLU A 22 10.50 -6.02 5.85
C GLU A 22 10.15 -6.73 7.16
N ARG A 23 8.87 -6.84 7.48
CA ARG A 23 8.36 -7.56 8.66
C ARG A 23 7.96 -9.00 8.38
N GLY A 24 8.14 -9.48 7.14
CA GLY A 24 7.69 -10.80 6.72
C GLY A 24 6.16 -10.94 6.65
N LEU A 25 5.44 -9.84 6.41
CA LEU A 25 4.00 -9.78 6.34
C LEU A 25 3.52 -9.58 4.90
N ASP A 26 2.32 -10.06 4.58
CA ASP A 26 1.71 -9.86 3.27
C ASP A 26 1.20 -8.42 3.13
N PRO A 27 1.69 -7.64 2.15
CA PRO A 27 1.24 -6.26 1.92
C PRO A 27 -0.24 -6.12 1.61
N LEU A 28 -0.88 -7.15 1.07
CA LEU A 28 -2.27 -7.11 0.64
C LEU A 28 -3.26 -7.40 1.77
N THR A 29 -2.82 -8.08 2.82
CA THR A 29 -3.69 -8.56 3.91
C THR A 29 -3.29 -8.05 5.30
N THR A 30 -2.27 -7.20 5.39
CA THR A 30 -1.82 -6.62 6.65
C THR A 30 -2.26 -5.16 6.77
N ASN A 31 -2.87 -4.81 7.89
CA ASN A 31 -3.24 -3.43 8.19
C ASN A 31 -2.02 -2.66 8.71
N LEU A 32 -1.56 -1.70 7.93
CA LEU A 32 -0.38 -0.91 8.27
C LEU A 32 -0.48 0.50 7.69
N VAL A 33 -0.05 1.48 8.46
CA VAL A 33 0.17 2.86 8.02
C VAL A 33 1.63 3.24 8.21
N VAL A 34 2.15 4.10 7.35
CA VAL A 34 3.47 4.72 7.49
C VAL A 34 3.28 6.15 7.96
N ALA A 35 3.66 6.43 9.19
CA ALA A 35 3.50 7.75 9.80
C ALA A 35 4.52 7.97 10.92
N ASP A 36 4.93 9.21 11.12
CA ASP A 36 5.77 9.62 12.25
C ASP A 36 4.88 9.96 13.46
N ALA A 37 4.47 8.92 14.18
CA ALA A 37 3.62 9.07 15.37
C ALA A 37 4.29 9.81 16.53
N ALA A 38 5.63 9.92 16.51
CA ALA A 38 6.36 10.67 17.56
C ALA A 38 6.14 12.18 17.48
N ARG A 39 5.72 12.70 16.33
CA ARG A 39 5.42 14.13 16.18
C ARG A 39 4.08 14.49 16.79
N THR A 40 2.99 13.97 16.24
CA THR A 40 1.61 14.28 16.67
C THR A 40 0.64 13.44 15.84
N GLU A 41 -0.57 13.22 16.38
CA GLU A 41 -1.66 12.56 15.64
C GLU A 41 -2.17 13.37 14.43
N LYS A 42 -1.81 14.65 14.33
CA LYS A 42 -2.11 15.48 13.14
C LYS A 42 -1.17 15.22 11.98
N THR A 43 -0.12 14.39 12.17
CA THR A 43 0.81 14.04 11.09
C THR A 43 0.10 13.35 9.94
N ILE A 44 0.57 13.61 8.71
CA ILE A 44 0.02 12.96 7.52
C ILE A 44 0.66 11.58 7.39
N CYS A 45 -0.17 10.56 7.17
CA CYS A 45 0.31 9.23 6.81
C CYS A 45 0.85 9.26 5.38
N LEU A 46 2.06 8.77 5.19
CA LEU A 46 2.71 8.72 3.87
C LEU A 46 2.15 7.59 3.02
N ALA A 47 1.68 6.54 3.63
CA ALA A 47 1.04 5.41 2.96
C ALA A 47 0.10 4.66 3.91
N VAL A 48 -0.90 4.02 3.33
CA VAL A 48 -1.86 3.14 4.00
C VAL A 48 -1.95 1.84 3.21
N SER A 49 -1.90 0.71 3.88
CA SER A 49 -2.00 -0.60 3.22
C SER A 49 -3.36 -0.82 2.55
N PRO A 50 -3.44 -1.64 1.50
CA PRO A 50 -4.70 -1.89 0.79
C PRO A 50 -5.83 -2.43 1.67
N SER A 51 -5.52 -3.36 2.59
CA SER A 51 -6.51 -3.94 3.48
C SER A 51 -7.10 -2.90 4.44
N LEU A 52 -6.29 -1.96 4.90
CA LEU A 52 -6.74 -0.88 5.77
C LEU A 52 -7.55 0.17 4.98
N LYS A 53 -7.17 0.48 3.75
CA LYS A 53 -7.96 1.34 2.84
C LYS A 53 -9.37 0.80 2.59
N ALA A 54 -9.55 -0.52 2.62
CA ALA A 54 -10.85 -1.15 2.41
C ALA A 54 -11.90 -0.72 3.44
N TYR A 55 -11.49 -0.17 4.58
CA TYR A 55 -12.38 0.39 5.59
C TYR A 55 -12.78 1.87 5.32
N GLY A 56 -12.51 2.38 4.13
CA GLY A 56 -12.84 3.75 3.75
C GLY A 56 -11.79 4.79 4.13
N ILE A 57 -10.58 4.36 4.46
CA ILE A 57 -9.46 5.25 4.78
C ILE A 57 -8.80 5.71 3.48
N PRO A 58 -8.63 7.04 3.26
CA PRO A 58 -7.96 7.56 2.06
C PRO A 58 -6.46 7.22 2.04
N GLY A 59 -5.79 7.48 0.92
CA GLY A 59 -4.38 7.13 0.73
C GLY A 59 -3.39 7.94 1.55
N ARG A 60 -3.74 9.18 1.88
CA ARG A 60 -2.91 10.09 2.70
C ARG A 60 -3.74 10.77 3.78
N PRO A 61 -4.29 10.01 4.74
CA PRO A 61 -5.05 10.58 5.85
C PRO A 61 -4.10 11.20 6.86
N ARG A 62 -4.65 12.01 7.76
CA ARG A 62 -3.97 12.31 9.01
C ARG A 62 -4.11 11.13 9.96
N LEU A 63 -3.14 10.93 10.84
CA LEU A 63 -3.14 9.76 11.73
C LEU A 63 -4.40 9.71 12.61
N PHE A 64 -4.88 10.86 13.11
CA PHE A 64 -6.13 10.90 13.91
C PHE A 64 -7.36 10.44 13.10
N GLU A 65 -7.39 10.67 11.78
CA GLU A 65 -8.49 10.20 10.92
C GLU A 65 -8.49 8.67 10.83
N VAL A 66 -7.31 8.06 10.80
CA VAL A 66 -7.17 6.59 10.86
C VAL A 66 -7.70 6.06 12.20
N VAL A 67 -7.30 6.68 13.29
CA VAL A 67 -7.76 6.32 14.65
C VAL A 67 -9.28 6.39 14.74
N GLN A 68 -9.88 7.46 14.26
CA GLN A 68 -11.35 7.66 14.29
C GLN A 68 -12.08 6.64 13.42
N GLN A 69 -11.59 6.41 12.20
CA GLN A 69 -12.24 5.47 11.28
C GLN A 69 -12.17 4.03 11.80
N VAL A 70 -11.02 3.62 12.34
CA VAL A 70 -10.89 2.30 12.96
C VAL A 70 -11.80 2.15 14.18
N ALA A 71 -11.91 3.19 15.00
CA ALA A 71 -12.84 3.19 16.12
C ALA A 71 -14.30 2.99 15.66
N THR A 72 -14.70 3.69 14.60
CA THR A 72 -16.04 3.54 13.99
C THR A 72 -16.28 2.12 13.48
N VAL A 73 -15.32 1.55 12.76
CA VAL A 73 -15.39 0.18 12.28
C VAL A 73 -15.52 -0.81 13.44
N ASN A 74 -14.79 -0.60 14.52
CA ASN A 74 -14.83 -1.46 15.70
C ASN A 74 -16.16 -1.37 16.46
N VAL A 75 -16.82 -0.22 16.47
CA VAL A 75 -18.18 -0.10 16.98
C VAL A 75 -19.13 -0.99 16.17
N GLN A 76 -19.06 -0.95 14.86
CA GLN A 76 -19.89 -1.78 13.98
C GLN A 76 -19.58 -3.27 14.17
N ARG A 77 -18.31 -3.65 14.27
CA ARG A 77 -17.91 -5.03 14.53
C ARG A 77 -18.43 -5.55 15.87
N ARG A 78 -18.38 -4.73 16.90
CA ARG A 78 -18.93 -5.09 18.23
C ARG A 78 -20.42 -5.37 18.15
N GLN A 79 -21.19 -4.55 17.44
CA GLN A 79 -22.63 -4.76 17.28
C GLN A 79 -22.97 -6.07 16.58
N GLN A 80 -22.11 -6.53 15.66
CA GLN A 80 -22.28 -7.76 14.91
C GLN A 80 -21.64 -8.98 15.57
N ALA A 81 -20.77 -8.77 16.56
CA ALA A 81 -20.06 -9.85 17.23
C ALA A 81 -21.00 -10.69 18.14
N PRO A 82 -20.75 -12.00 18.28
CA PRO A 82 -21.46 -12.83 19.26
C PRO A 82 -21.35 -12.23 20.66
N GLY A 83 -22.50 -12.10 21.35
CA GLY A 83 -22.57 -11.46 22.67
C GLY A 83 -22.26 -9.97 22.69
N ARG A 84 -22.15 -9.32 21.53
CA ARG A 84 -21.80 -7.90 21.37
C ARG A 84 -20.53 -7.50 22.10
N GLN A 85 -19.54 -8.41 22.12
CA GLN A 85 -18.24 -8.19 22.73
C GLN A 85 -17.12 -8.53 21.76
N LEU A 86 -16.09 -7.68 21.71
CA LEU A 86 -14.82 -7.98 21.03
C LEU A 86 -13.84 -8.50 22.10
N THR A 87 -13.26 -9.69 21.84
CA THR A 87 -12.43 -10.41 22.82
C THR A 87 -10.95 -10.33 22.53
N GLY A 88 -10.55 -9.74 21.41
CA GLY A 88 -9.16 -9.57 21.01
C GLY A 88 -9.06 -8.56 19.88
N LYS A 89 -7.89 -8.49 19.28
CA LYS A 89 -7.60 -7.62 18.14
C LYS A 89 -6.60 -8.28 17.19
N SER A 90 -6.64 -7.90 15.92
CA SER A 90 -5.66 -8.33 14.93
C SER A 90 -5.45 -7.26 13.88
N PHE A 91 -4.21 -7.15 13.39
CA PHE A 91 -3.86 -6.35 12.22
C PHE A 91 -3.82 -7.17 10.93
N LEU A 92 -4.17 -8.46 10.97
CA LEU A 92 -4.22 -9.35 9.82
C LEU A 92 -5.65 -9.47 9.31
N ALA A 93 -5.89 -9.03 8.08
CA ALA A 93 -7.22 -9.05 7.48
C ALA A 93 -7.81 -10.46 7.43
N GLU A 94 -7.00 -11.47 7.16
CA GLU A 94 -7.46 -12.87 7.12
C GLU A 94 -8.01 -13.35 8.46
N GLU A 95 -7.38 -12.99 9.58
CA GLU A 95 -7.88 -13.30 10.91
C GLU A 95 -9.19 -12.56 11.21
N LEU A 96 -9.27 -11.28 10.80
CA LEU A 96 -10.47 -10.47 11.00
C LEU A 96 -11.66 -11.01 10.20
N TRP A 97 -11.44 -11.53 9.01
CA TRP A 97 -12.50 -12.17 8.20
C TRP A 97 -13.01 -13.47 8.80
N LYS A 98 -12.13 -14.25 9.41
CA LYS A 98 -12.47 -15.56 10.01
C LYS A 98 -13.08 -15.44 11.40
N ASN A 99 -12.74 -14.38 12.16
CA ASN A 99 -13.16 -14.25 13.55
C ASN A 99 -13.85 -12.91 13.82
N PRO A 100 -15.17 -12.88 13.91
CA PRO A 100 -15.92 -11.65 14.14
C PRO A 100 -15.76 -11.06 15.55
N THR A 101 -15.12 -11.78 16.48
CA THR A 101 -14.88 -11.28 17.85
C THR A 101 -13.60 -10.45 17.96
N LEU A 102 -12.80 -10.35 16.89
CA LEU A 102 -11.58 -9.55 16.87
C LEU A 102 -11.87 -8.10 16.47
N ALA A 103 -11.28 -7.16 17.19
CA ALA A 103 -11.22 -5.76 16.78
C ALA A 103 -10.18 -5.56 15.68
N VAL A 104 -10.45 -4.62 14.79
CA VAL A 104 -9.46 -4.17 13.81
C VAL A 104 -8.34 -3.41 14.51
N ASP A 105 -7.12 -3.84 14.29
CA ASP A 105 -5.90 -3.17 14.71
C ASP A 105 -5.04 -2.88 13.47
N TYR A 106 -3.97 -2.12 13.64
CA TYR A 106 -3.02 -1.80 12.57
C TYR A 106 -1.66 -1.45 13.15
N ILE A 107 -0.62 -1.63 12.33
CA ILE A 107 0.74 -1.26 12.65
C ILE A 107 0.97 0.19 12.23
N VAL A 108 1.60 1.00 13.08
CA VAL A 108 2.11 2.32 12.73
C VAL A 108 3.62 2.21 12.56
N ALA A 109 4.08 2.26 11.32
CA ALA A 109 5.49 2.15 10.98
C ALA A 109 6.10 3.54 10.79
N PRO A 110 7.19 3.89 11.48
CA PRO A 110 7.90 5.13 11.20
C PRO A 110 8.50 5.11 9.80
N PRO A 111 8.55 6.25 9.09
CA PRO A 111 9.09 6.31 7.73
C PRO A 111 10.57 5.90 7.68
N GLN A 112 10.94 5.11 6.66
CA GLN A 112 12.30 4.67 6.40
C GLN A 112 12.67 4.94 4.94
N MET A 113 12.86 6.22 4.60
CA MET A 113 13.00 6.68 3.22
C MET A 113 14.17 6.00 2.48
N ALA A 114 15.28 5.73 3.17
CA ALA A 114 16.43 5.05 2.59
C ALA A 114 16.07 3.62 2.10
N LYS A 115 15.24 2.90 2.85
CA LYS A 115 14.74 1.59 2.42
C LYS A 115 13.82 1.68 1.21
N TYR A 116 12.94 2.68 1.18
CA TYR A 116 12.02 2.88 0.05
C TYR A 116 12.78 3.20 -1.23
N LEU A 117 13.82 4.03 -1.15
CA LEU A 117 14.72 4.32 -2.27
C LEU A 117 15.45 3.06 -2.76
N ALA A 118 15.94 2.22 -1.84
CA ALA A 118 16.60 0.97 -2.19
C ALA A 118 15.66 0.00 -2.92
N TYR A 119 14.43 -0.17 -2.43
CA TYR A 119 13.42 -0.99 -3.10
C TYR A 119 13.02 -0.41 -4.46
N SER A 120 12.84 0.90 -4.55
CA SER A 120 12.54 1.59 -5.82
C SER A 120 13.63 1.34 -6.86
N SER A 121 14.91 1.43 -6.48
CA SER A 121 16.04 1.13 -7.37
C SER A 121 16.05 -0.32 -7.84
N ARG A 122 15.72 -1.25 -6.98
CA ARG A 122 15.61 -2.69 -7.34
C ARG A 122 14.48 -2.94 -8.33
N VAL A 123 13.33 -2.31 -8.13
CA VAL A 123 12.20 -2.38 -9.08
C VAL A 123 12.58 -1.77 -10.42
N TYR A 124 13.23 -0.61 -10.42
CA TYR A 124 13.72 0.03 -11.64
C TYR A 124 14.70 -0.88 -12.41
N SER A 125 15.57 -1.58 -11.72
CA SER A 125 16.48 -2.56 -12.34
C SER A 125 15.73 -3.68 -13.08
N VAL A 126 14.56 -4.07 -12.60
CA VAL A 126 13.70 -5.04 -13.29
C VAL A 126 13.17 -4.46 -14.59
N TYR A 127 12.73 -3.20 -14.61
CA TYR A 127 12.29 -2.55 -15.86
C TYR A 127 13.41 -2.50 -16.91
N LEU A 128 14.64 -2.21 -16.49
CA LEU A 128 15.81 -2.15 -17.37
C LEU A 128 16.17 -3.48 -18.03
N ARG A 129 15.70 -4.60 -17.50
CA ARG A 129 15.88 -5.93 -18.14
C ARG A 129 15.00 -6.10 -19.38
N HIS A 130 13.94 -5.33 -19.50
CA HIS A 130 12.92 -5.50 -20.53
C HIS A 130 12.78 -4.28 -21.44
N VAL A 131 13.20 -3.12 -20.99
CA VAL A 131 12.98 -1.83 -21.66
C VAL A 131 14.25 -1.00 -21.60
N ALA A 132 14.59 -0.33 -22.71
CA ALA A 132 15.74 0.58 -22.77
C ALA A 132 15.54 1.79 -21.86
N PRO A 133 16.60 2.34 -21.22
CA PRO A 133 16.50 3.47 -20.31
C PRO A 133 15.84 4.71 -20.91
N GLU A 134 16.06 4.98 -22.20
CA GLU A 134 15.48 6.11 -22.92
C GLU A 134 13.95 6.03 -23.08
N ASP A 135 13.38 4.82 -22.97
CA ASP A 135 11.94 4.57 -23.07
C ASP A 135 11.24 4.58 -21.71
N ILE A 136 12.00 4.76 -20.63
CA ILE A 136 11.48 4.85 -19.27
C ILE A 136 11.57 6.27 -18.75
N HIS A 137 10.43 6.84 -18.35
CA HIS A 137 10.35 8.12 -17.65
C HIS A 137 10.00 7.88 -16.18
N VAL A 138 10.95 8.15 -15.28
CA VAL A 138 10.72 8.07 -13.83
C VAL A 138 10.02 9.35 -13.38
N TYR A 139 8.75 9.21 -13.01
CA TYR A 139 7.95 10.32 -12.52
C TYR A 139 8.13 10.56 -11.02
N SER A 140 8.18 9.47 -10.24
CA SER A 140 8.41 9.52 -8.80
C SER A 140 9.04 8.20 -8.33
N ILE A 141 9.26 8.07 -7.03
CA ILE A 141 9.85 6.87 -6.41
C ILE A 141 9.03 5.59 -6.69
N ASP A 142 7.73 5.72 -6.91
CA ASP A 142 6.81 4.59 -7.10
C ASP A 142 6.03 4.65 -8.42
N GLU A 143 6.31 5.63 -9.28
CA GLU A 143 5.62 5.80 -10.55
C GLU A 143 6.58 5.95 -11.72
N VAL A 144 6.36 5.18 -12.78
CA VAL A 144 7.09 5.29 -14.04
C VAL A 144 6.13 5.25 -15.22
N PHE A 145 6.52 5.92 -16.31
CA PHE A 145 5.89 5.80 -17.63
C PHE A 145 6.87 5.12 -18.57
N ILE A 146 6.38 4.13 -19.31
CA ILE A 146 7.18 3.37 -20.27
C ILE A 146 6.58 3.57 -21.65
N ASP A 147 7.39 4.02 -22.62
CA ASP A 147 7.00 3.99 -24.02
C ASP A 147 7.10 2.56 -24.55
N ALA A 148 5.95 1.90 -24.64
CA ALA A 148 5.86 0.50 -25.05
C ALA A 148 5.67 0.32 -26.57
N THR A 149 5.64 1.39 -27.34
CA THR A 149 5.26 1.39 -28.76
C THR A 149 6.00 0.36 -29.57
N ASP A 150 7.34 0.38 -29.52
CA ASP A 150 8.17 -0.50 -30.34
C ASP A 150 8.16 -1.95 -29.84
N TYR A 151 8.04 -2.17 -28.54
CA TYR A 151 7.98 -3.50 -27.91
C TYR A 151 6.70 -4.24 -28.27
N LEU A 152 5.55 -3.57 -28.29
CA LEU A 152 4.27 -4.16 -28.66
C LEU A 152 4.19 -4.50 -30.14
N THR A 153 4.84 -3.74 -31.00
CA THR A 153 4.93 -4.04 -32.44
C THR A 153 5.67 -5.36 -32.68
N THR A 154 6.75 -5.58 -31.96
CA THR A 154 7.53 -6.83 -32.05
C THR A 154 6.74 -8.05 -31.61
N LEU A 155 5.93 -7.93 -30.55
CA LEU A 155 5.07 -9.01 -30.03
C LEU A 155 3.92 -9.38 -30.99
N ARG A 156 3.46 -8.44 -31.82
CA ARG A 156 2.40 -8.70 -32.81
C ARG A 156 2.92 -9.44 -34.05
N CYS A 157 4.21 -9.50 -34.25
CA CYS A 157 4.84 -10.16 -35.38
C CYS A 157 5.27 -11.61 -35.11
N THR A 158 5.00 -12.12 -33.92
CA THR A 158 5.21 -13.52 -33.53
C THR A 158 3.87 -14.18 -33.29
#